data_a7861940df71967459827cab80ac8f4d
#
_entry.id   a7861940df71967459827cab80ac8f4d
#
_cell.length_a   1.000
_cell.length_b   1.000
_cell.length_c   1.000
_cell.angle_alpha   90.00
_cell.angle_beta   90.00
_cell.angle_gamma   90.00
#
_symmetry.space_group_name_H-M   'P 1'
#
loop_
_entity.id
_entity.type
_entity.pdbx_description
1 polymer ?
#
loop_
_entity_poly.entity_id
_entity_poly.type
_entity_poly.pdbx_seq_one_letter_code
_entity_poly.pdbx_strand_id
1 'polypeptide(L)'
;GIKSLASTLGCRAKPWASPYFGRGPRQLQDPTVRSRALAGFPAAIGLRYCSTTVLPQTRRSSLTGLYGFDHLKTAKGFQRFVDDAIERAGELINFISGMPESQEIIQAMDGISDAVCSVVDSAELCRQTHPDPTFVEEATKASMRINEYLHYLNTHHTLYKAVLKAEQDSHLLTPEAQRAAHTLRIDFEKGGIHLPEEKLKCINQLNIDIAHLCRDFNQNIITDPGYVDIFPASRIPKNLHCQLKPIYRPTSCAFLQSKDNMKDMGFRISTEQCMLASVLQRVSDDEVRKLAYVRGNSSPHANLSILDKLISARHELAQMMGYKSYAEFVVHQNMATSPEVVRSFLLDICKISRPKADEEFRALRDFKRGKTGQANVDLESWDEKYFSGLMKSSFWNFDSSAVASFFSPFSVYCGFESARGVIVWCNISMHPCRTR
;
A
#
# COMPACT_ATOMS: atom_id res chain seq x y z
N GLY A 1 11.88 7.30 15.06
CA GLY A 1 11.86 7.19 16.49
C GLY A 1 11.13 5.96 17.00
N ILE A 2 10.25 6.13 17.96
CA ILE A 2 9.54 5.05 18.66
C ILE A 2 8.74 4.10 17.73
N LYS A 3 8.25 4.57 16.57
CA LYS A 3 7.64 3.72 15.53
C LYS A 3 8.62 2.69 14.93
N SER A 4 9.90 3.01 14.88
CA SER A 4 10.95 2.10 14.35
C SER A 4 11.22 0.92 15.28
N LEU A 5 11.04 1.09 16.59
CA LEU A 5 11.18 0.04 17.59
C LEU A 5 10.19 -1.12 17.38
N ALA A 6 8.93 -0.82 17.09
CA ALA A 6 7.91 -1.84 16.85
C ALA A 6 8.27 -2.74 15.66
N SER A 7 8.97 -2.21 14.65
CA SER A 7 9.47 -2.99 13.53
C SER A 7 10.74 -3.77 13.83
N THR A 8 11.55 -3.32 14.80
CA THR A 8 12.87 -3.91 15.12
C THR A 8 12.78 -4.98 16.22
N LEU A 9 11.89 -4.81 17.20
CA LEU A 9 11.69 -5.73 18.33
C LEU A 9 10.63 -6.81 18.08
N GLY A 10 10.09 -6.88 16.85
CA GLY A 10 9.24 -7.99 16.46
C GLY A 10 7.85 -7.98 17.09
N CYS A 11 7.26 -6.81 17.29
CA CYS A 11 5.80 -6.72 17.38
C CYS A 11 5.23 -7.45 16.18
N ARG A 12 4.70 -8.67 16.41
CA ARG A 12 4.20 -9.59 15.38
C ARG A 12 2.95 -9.05 14.71
N ALA A 13 3.05 -7.96 13.99
CA ALA A 13 2.28 -7.78 12.79
C ALA A 13 2.87 -8.76 11.78
N LYS A 14 2.23 -9.90 11.59
CA LYS A 14 2.62 -10.83 10.54
C LYS A 14 2.68 -10.01 9.24
N PRO A 15 3.84 -9.93 8.57
CA PRO A 15 3.88 -9.30 7.28
C PRO A 15 2.92 -10.09 6.40
N TRP A 16 2.10 -9.41 5.66
CA TRP A 16 1.42 -9.95 4.49
C TRP A 16 2.51 -10.35 3.50
N ALA A 17 3.07 -11.53 3.69
CA ALA A 17 3.94 -12.16 2.74
C ALA A 17 3.09 -12.49 1.52
N SER A 18 3.25 -11.70 0.48
CA SER A 18 2.90 -12.09 -0.87
C SER A 18 3.51 -13.48 -1.13
N PRO A 19 2.75 -14.47 -1.63
CA PRO A 19 3.26 -15.84 -1.81
C PRO A 19 4.18 -16.02 -3.03
N TYR A 20 4.87 -14.97 -3.47
CA TYR A 20 5.67 -14.99 -4.71
C TYR A 20 7.17 -14.76 -4.53
N PHE A 21 7.77 -15.20 -3.43
CA PHE A 21 9.24 -15.33 -3.40
C PHE A 21 9.67 -16.53 -2.57
N GLY A 22 10.07 -17.58 -3.26
CA GLY A 22 10.87 -18.63 -2.64
C GLY A 22 10.69 -20.03 -3.22
N ARG A 23 11.33 -20.31 -4.36
CA ARG A 23 12.04 -21.57 -4.64
C ARG A 23 12.86 -21.41 -5.92
N GLY A 24 14.17 -21.53 -5.79
CA GLY A 24 15.10 -21.58 -6.88
C GLY A 24 14.89 -22.80 -7.79
N PRO A 25 15.49 -22.79 -8.99
CA PRO A 25 15.25 -23.81 -10.00
C PRO A 25 15.88 -25.14 -9.57
N ARG A 26 15.06 -26.14 -9.29
CA ARG A 26 15.52 -27.53 -9.36
C ARG A 26 15.52 -27.95 -10.82
N GLN A 27 16.69 -28.35 -11.27
CA GLN A 27 16.91 -29.00 -12.56
C GLN A 27 15.92 -30.15 -12.74
N LEU A 28 15.10 -30.07 -13.78
CA LEU A 28 14.32 -31.17 -14.30
C LEU A 28 15.20 -31.89 -15.34
N GLN A 29 15.84 -32.95 -14.93
CA GLN A 29 16.26 -34.05 -15.82
C GLN A 29 15.27 -35.18 -15.57
N ASP A 30 14.52 -35.54 -16.55
CA ASP A 30 14.24 -36.84 -17.15
C ASP A 30 12.79 -36.97 -17.67
N PRO A 31 12.58 -37.20 -18.98
CA PRO A 31 11.28 -37.39 -19.56
C PRO A 31 11.01 -38.88 -19.84
N THR A 32 10.67 -39.66 -18.81
CA THR A 32 10.09 -41.00 -19.01
C THR A 32 9.20 -41.41 -17.85
N VAL A 33 7.96 -40.92 -17.82
CA VAL A 33 6.90 -41.67 -17.12
C VAL A 33 5.67 -41.70 -18.02
N ARG A 34 5.41 -42.92 -18.47
CA ARG A 34 4.29 -43.36 -19.28
C ARG A 34 2.95 -42.98 -18.65
N SER A 35 2.06 -42.53 -19.52
CA SER A 35 0.62 -42.52 -19.38
C SER A 35 0.09 -43.80 -18.71
N ARG A 36 -0.55 -43.65 -17.55
CA ARG A 36 -1.55 -44.60 -17.05
C ARG A 36 -2.88 -43.84 -16.93
N ALA A 37 -3.78 -44.28 -17.80
CA ALA A 37 -5.18 -43.90 -17.79
C ALA A 37 -5.78 -44.17 -16.41
N LEU A 38 -6.37 -43.19 -15.78
CA LEU A 38 -7.34 -43.33 -14.70
C LEU A 38 -8.72 -43.23 -15.34
N ALA A 39 -9.22 -44.38 -15.75
CA ALA A 39 -10.63 -44.61 -15.98
C ALA A 39 -11.34 -44.73 -14.62
N GLY A 40 -12.49 -44.06 -14.48
CA GLY A 40 -13.49 -44.38 -13.47
C GLY A 40 -13.61 -43.43 -12.31
N PHE A 41 -14.30 -42.27 -12.51
CA PHE A 41 -15.09 -41.65 -11.46
C PHE A 41 -16.54 -41.51 -11.95
N PRO A 42 -17.53 -42.00 -11.19
CA PRO A 42 -18.91 -41.91 -11.59
C PRO A 42 -19.44 -40.49 -11.47
N ALA A 43 -20.04 -40.02 -12.56
CA ALA A 43 -20.86 -38.84 -12.61
C ALA A 43 -22.15 -39.09 -11.79
N ALA A 44 -22.21 -38.60 -10.57
CA ALA A 44 -23.46 -38.31 -9.85
C ALA A 44 -23.13 -37.64 -8.50
N ILE A 45 -22.77 -36.37 -8.48
CA ILE A 45 -23.00 -35.53 -7.31
C ILE A 45 -24.01 -34.49 -7.75
N GLY A 46 -25.28 -34.80 -7.46
CA GLY A 46 -26.40 -33.91 -7.64
C GLY A 46 -26.15 -32.62 -6.86
N LEU A 47 -26.21 -31.47 -7.55
CA LEU A 47 -26.37 -30.15 -6.98
C LEU A 47 -27.63 -30.14 -6.10
N ARG A 48 -27.49 -30.50 -4.82
CA ARG A 48 -28.47 -30.12 -3.82
C ARG A 48 -28.34 -28.64 -3.62
N TYR A 49 -29.28 -27.89 -4.15
CA TYR A 49 -29.62 -26.55 -3.69
C TYR A 49 -29.64 -26.58 -2.17
N CYS A 50 -28.71 -25.93 -1.54
CA CYS A 50 -28.79 -25.62 -0.12
C CYS A 50 -29.94 -24.64 0.04
N SER A 51 -31.12 -25.16 0.41
CA SER A 51 -32.16 -24.38 1.03
C SER A 51 -31.53 -23.51 2.12
N THR A 52 -31.89 -22.25 2.15
CA THR A 52 -31.61 -21.29 3.20
C THR A 52 -32.06 -21.83 4.56
N THR A 53 -31.28 -22.69 5.16
CA THR A 53 -31.30 -22.88 6.61
C THR A 53 -30.61 -21.67 7.18
N VAL A 54 -31.42 -20.76 7.70
CA VAL A 54 -31.01 -19.72 8.64
C VAL A 54 -30.21 -20.42 9.73
N LEU A 55 -28.90 -20.33 9.64
CA LEU A 55 -28.02 -20.74 10.73
C LEU A 55 -28.45 -19.93 11.95
N PRO A 56 -28.70 -20.59 13.11
CA PRO A 56 -29.01 -19.86 14.32
C PRO A 56 -27.89 -18.87 14.53
N GLN A 57 -28.26 -17.59 14.66
CA GLN A 57 -27.37 -16.55 15.14
C GLN A 57 -26.88 -17.02 16.51
N THR A 58 -25.74 -17.69 16.55
CA THR A 58 -25.00 -17.82 17.79
C THR A 58 -24.79 -16.39 18.25
N ARG A 59 -25.42 -16.04 19.36
CA ARG A 59 -25.12 -14.82 20.14
C ARG A 59 -23.63 -14.85 20.42
N ARG A 60 -22.83 -14.29 19.50
CA ARG A 60 -21.45 -13.96 19.79
C ARG A 60 -21.49 -12.90 20.85
N SER A 61 -20.90 -13.20 21.96
CA SER A 61 -20.71 -12.28 23.08
C SER A 61 -20.06 -11.00 22.53
N SER A 62 -20.78 -9.89 22.61
CA SER A 62 -20.34 -8.54 22.26
C SER A 62 -19.32 -7.99 23.29
N LEU A 63 -18.38 -8.83 23.74
CA LEU A 63 -17.52 -8.50 24.86
C LEU A 63 -16.25 -7.76 24.45
N THR A 64 -15.79 -7.91 23.21
CA THR A 64 -14.57 -7.25 22.72
C THR A 64 -14.89 -6.22 21.65
N GLY A 65 -14.19 -5.07 21.67
CA GLY A 65 -14.27 -4.04 20.64
C GLY A 65 -13.52 -4.41 19.36
N LEU A 66 -13.37 -3.47 18.42
CA LEU A 66 -12.60 -3.65 17.19
C LEU A 66 -11.17 -4.09 17.55
N TYR A 67 -10.62 -4.98 16.75
CA TYR A 67 -9.23 -5.50 16.85
C TYR A 67 -8.89 -6.13 18.21
N GLY A 68 -9.91 -6.48 19.03
CA GLY A 68 -9.74 -7.06 20.36
C GLY A 68 -9.57 -6.04 21.48
N PHE A 69 -9.64 -4.75 21.20
CA PHE A 69 -9.55 -3.70 22.23
C PHE A 69 -10.93 -3.32 22.77
N ASP A 70 -11.09 -3.41 24.08
CA ASP A 70 -12.35 -3.11 24.75
C ASP A 70 -12.81 -1.65 24.58
N HIS A 71 -11.90 -0.72 24.43
CA HIS A 71 -12.16 0.69 24.13
C HIS A 71 -12.93 0.87 22.84
N LEU A 72 -12.64 0.05 21.82
CA LEU A 72 -13.13 0.21 20.45
C LEU A 72 -14.51 -0.44 20.21
N LYS A 73 -15.36 -0.54 21.24
CA LYS A 73 -16.79 -0.93 21.12
C LYS A 73 -17.63 0.15 20.46
N THR A 74 -17.22 1.40 20.57
CA THR A 74 -17.86 2.57 19.96
C THR A 74 -16.82 3.46 19.32
N ALA A 75 -17.23 4.28 18.35
CA ALA A 75 -16.32 5.24 17.69
C ALA A 75 -15.62 6.16 18.70
N LYS A 76 -16.37 6.69 19.69
CA LYS A 76 -15.80 7.53 20.77
C LYS A 76 -14.77 6.81 21.64
N GLY A 77 -14.73 5.48 21.60
CA GLY A 77 -13.74 4.69 22.31
C GLY A 77 -12.30 4.98 21.90
N PHE A 78 -12.07 5.47 20.66
CA PHE A 78 -10.75 5.93 20.23
C PHE A 78 -10.17 7.04 21.10
N GLN A 79 -11.00 7.94 21.65
CA GLN A 79 -10.53 9.00 22.54
C GLN A 79 -9.93 8.42 23.81
N ARG A 80 -10.64 7.50 24.48
CA ARG A 80 -10.15 6.81 25.67
C ARG A 80 -8.92 5.97 25.36
N PHE A 81 -8.91 5.31 24.21
CA PHE A 81 -7.75 4.48 23.81
C PHE A 81 -6.47 5.32 23.66
N VAL A 82 -6.58 6.55 23.16
CA VAL A 82 -5.46 7.51 23.12
C VAL A 82 -5.09 7.98 24.53
N ASP A 83 -6.09 8.30 25.38
CA ASP A 83 -5.84 8.79 26.74
C ASP A 83 -5.08 7.76 27.57
N ASP A 84 -5.54 6.50 27.57
CA ASP A 84 -4.92 5.41 28.30
C ASP A 84 -3.50 5.10 27.78
N ALA A 85 -3.28 5.21 26.47
CA ALA A 85 -1.93 5.03 25.89
C ALA A 85 -0.98 6.14 26.32
N ILE A 86 -1.43 7.39 26.36
CA ILE A 86 -0.63 8.54 26.83
C ILE A 86 -0.35 8.42 28.34
N GLU A 87 -1.35 8.05 29.15
CA GLU A 87 -1.18 7.82 30.58
C GLU A 87 -0.16 6.73 30.84
N ARG A 88 -0.30 5.57 30.18
CA ARG A 88 0.64 4.45 30.29
C ARG A 88 2.06 4.84 29.87
N ALA A 89 2.20 5.55 28.76
CA ALA A 89 3.50 6.05 28.34
C ALA A 89 4.08 7.05 29.37
N GLY A 90 3.25 7.91 29.97
CA GLY A 90 3.65 8.83 31.03
C GLY A 90 4.18 8.13 32.28
N GLU A 91 3.53 7.06 32.73
CA GLU A 91 4.03 6.22 33.85
C GLU A 91 5.44 5.65 33.54
N LEU A 92 5.63 5.13 32.33
CA LEU A 92 6.90 4.57 31.87
C LEU A 92 7.99 5.63 31.74
N ILE A 93 7.65 6.83 31.30
CA ILE A 93 8.57 7.99 31.25
C ILE A 93 9.01 8.37 32.67
N ASN A 94 8.09 8.41 33.62
CA ASN A 94 8.40 8.69 35.02
C ASN A 94 9.34 7.61 35.59
N PHE A 95 9.08 6.33 35.29
CA PHE A 95 9.97 5.22 35.67
C PHE A 95 11.38 5.39 35.08
N ILE A 96 11.48 5.66 33.76
CA ILE A 96 12.76 5.89 33.09
C ILE A 96 13.50 7.11 33.66
N SER A 97 12.77 8.14 34.11
CA SER A 97 13.34 9.34 34.70
C SER A 97 14.09 9.06 36.00
N GLY A 98 13.76 8.02 36.70
CA GLY A 98 14.50 7.49 37.85
C GLY A 98 15.85 6.83 37.50
N MET A 99 16.17 6.73 36.20
CA MET A 99 17.38 6.06 35.69
C MET A 99 17.61 4.66 36.21
N PRO A 100 16.64 3.74 35.99
CA PRO A 100 16.76 2.35 36.41
C PRO A 100 17.91 1.63 35.68
N GLU A 101 18.03 0.30 35.88
CA GLU A 101 19.00 -0.52 35.14
C GLU A 101 18.77 -0.43 33.62
N SER A 102 19.87 -0.52 32.86
CA SER A 102 19.84 -0.30 31.40
C SER A 102 18.93 -1.28 30.65
N GLN A 103 18.80 -2.53 31.14
CA GLN A 103 17.86 -3.50 30.60
C GLN A 103 16.40 -3.07 30.82
N GLU A 104 16.06 -2.52 32.00
CA GLU A 104 14.72 -2.02 32.32
C GLU A 104 14.37 -0.77 31.51
N ILE A 105 15.35 0.10 31.23
CA ILE A 105 15.17 1.26 30.34
C ILE A 105 14.71 0.78 28.96
N ILE A 106 15.36 -0.22 28.37
CA ILE A 106 15.00 -0.72 27.05
C ILE A 106 13.61 -1.38 27.08
N GLN A 107 13.28 -2.14 28.11
CA GLN A 107 11.93 -2.73 28.26
C GLN A 107 10.85 -1.66 28.44
N ALA A 108 11.11 -0.62 29.19
CA ALA A 108 10.18 0.48 29.36
C ALA A 108 9.98 1.28 28.06
N MET A 109 11.04 1.49 27.27
CA MET A 109 10.96 2.09 25.94
C MET A 109 10.13 1.24 24.97
N ASP A 110 10.27 -0.08 25.04
CA ASP A 110 9.43 -1.02 24.27
C ASP A 110 7.95 -0.91 24.69
N GLY A 111 7.68 -0.84 26.00
CA GLY A 111 6.33 -0.64 26.54
C GLY A 111 5.69 0.69 26.08
N ILE A 112 6.46 1.78 26.00
CA ILE A 112 5.99 3.06 25.42
C ILE A 112 5.65 2.87 23.93
N SER A 113 6.52 2.18 23.20
CA SER A 113 6.30 1.88 21.79
C SER A 113 5.04 1.05 21.56
N ASP A 114 4.84 0.00 22.36
CA ASP A 114 3.66 -0.87 22.27
C ASP A 114 2.36 -0.10 22.52
N ALA A 115 2.31 0.71 23.59
CA ALA A 115 1.13 1.53 23.91
C ALA A 115 0.77 2.48 22.75
N VAL A 116 1.76 3.18 22.19
CA VAL A 116 1.56 4.13 21.10
C VAL A 116 1.21 3.42 19.79
N CYS A 117 1.93 2.36 19.43
CA CYS A 117 1.70 1.64 18.18
C CYS A 117 0.34 0.93 18.17
N SER A 118 -0.14 0.42 19.30
CA SER A 118 -1.48 -0.16 19.41
C SER A 118 -2.57 0.82 18.96
N VAL A 119 -2.45 2.10 19.34
CA VAL A 119 -3.38 3.16 18.88
C VAL A 119 -3.16 3.49 17.41
N VAL A 120 -1.91 3.72 16.99
CA VAL A 120 -1.58 4.12 15.61
C VAL A 120 -2.08 3.09 14.60
N ASP A 121 -1.77 1.82 14.83
CA ASP A 121 -2.08 0.74 13.89
C ASP A 121 -3.59 0.49 13.84
N SER A 122 -4.26 0.52 15.00
CA SER A 122 -5.71 0.37 15.07
C SER A 122 -6.45 1.53 14.40
N ALA A 123 -5.99 2.77 14.61
CA ALA A 123 -6.58 3.94 14.00
C ALA A 123 -6.37 3.95 12.48
N GLU A 124 -5.17 3.60 12.01
CA GLU A 124 -4.88 3.56 10.58
C GLU A 124 -5.66 2.45 9.87
N LEU A 125 -5.74 1.25 10.47
CA LEU A 125 -6.53 0.16 9.93
C LEU A 125 -8.02 0.53 9.87
N CYS A 126 -8.58 1.17 10.92
CA CYS A 126 -9.95 1.64 10.95
C CYS A 126 -10.22 2.68 9.85
N ARG A 127 -9.34 3.66 9.68
CA ARG A 127 -9.46 4.69 8.63
C ARG A 127 -9.54 4.10 7.22
N GLN A 128 -8.79 3.02 6.96
CA GLN A 128 -8.70 2.41 5.64
C GLN A 128 -9.81 1.40 5.35
N THR A 129 -10.41 0.81 6.38
CA THR A 129 -11.25 -0.38 6.16
C THR A 129 -12.66 -0.29 6.77
N HIS A 130 -12.91 0.62 7.72
CA HIS A 130 -14.19 0.64 8.41
C HIS A 130 -15.29 1.29 7.58
N PRO A 131 -16.48 0.64 7.44
CA PRO A 131 -17.55 1.15 6.59
C PRO A 131 -18.32 2.33 7.20
N ASP A 132 -18.27 2.50 8.52
CA ASP A 132 -18.99 3.58 9.22
C ASP A 132 -18.13 4.85 9.27
N PRO A 133 -18.59 5.97 8.67
CA PRO A 133 -17.86 7.24 8.66
C PRO A 133 -17.56 7.79 10.06
N THR A 134 -18.39 7.50 11.07
CA THR A 134 -18.16 7.98 12.43
C THR A 134 -16.93 7.34 13.06
N PHE A 135 -16.69 6.05 12.81
CA PHE A 135 -15.46 5.38 13.22
C PHE A 135 -14.24 5.92 12.48
N VAL A 136 -14.35 6.17 11.17
CA VAL A 136 -13.27 6.75 10.36
C VAL A 136 -12.87 8.14 10.85
N GLU A 137 -13.85 8.97 11.23
CA GLU A 137 -13.62 10.31 11.76
C GLU A 137 -12.89 10.27 13.11
N GLU A 138 -13.39 9.47 14.07
CA GLU A 138 -12.77 9.35 15.40
C GLU A 138 -11.39 8.68 15.33
N ALA A 139 -11.19 7.70 14.46
CA ALA A 139 -9.88 7.13 14.20
C ALA A 139 -8.91 8.15 13.59
N THR A 140 -9.41 9.05 12.74
CA THR A 140 -8.59 10.15 12.17
C THR A 140 -8.13 11.11 13.27
N LYS A 141 -9.04 11.51 14.17
CA LYS A 141 -8.70 12.36 15.34
C LYS A 141 -7.68 11.67 16.26
N ALA A 142 -7.89 10.37 16.53
CA ALA A 142 -6.95 9.58 17.33
C ALA A 142 -5.56 9.51 16.69
N SER A 143 -5.50 9.26 15.38
CA SER A 143 -4.23 9.24 14.63
C SER A 143 -3.50 10.59 14.68
N MET A 144 -4.20 11.70 14.58
CA MET A 144 -3.62 13.03 14.69
C MET A 144 -3.04 13.26 16.09
N ARG A 145 -3.83 13.03 17.13
CA ARG A 145 -3.46 13.28 18.53
C ARG A 145 -2.27 12.40 18.96
N ILE A 146 -2.25 11.13 18.58
CA ILE A 146 -1.14 10.23 18.94
C ILE A 146 0.14 10.58 18.16
N ASN A 147 0.02 11.11 16.94
CA ASN A 147 1.18 11.60 16.20
C ASN A 147 1.77 12.87 16.83
N GLU A 148 0.96 13.79 17.37
CA GLU A 148 1.45 14.93 18.14
C GLU A 148 2.20 14.47 19.39
N TYR A 149 1.67 13.48 20.11
CA TYR A 149 2.35 12.89 21.26
C TYR A 149 3.66 12.19 20.88
N LEU A 150 3.74 11.55 19.73
CA LEU A 150 4.99 11.01 19.19
C LEU A 150 6.06 12.08 18.94
N HIS A 151 5.66 13.25 18.48
CA HIS A 151 6.59 14.37 18.36
C HIS A 151 7.15 14.80 19.70
N TYR A 152 6.30 14.89 20.72
CA TYR A 152 6.74 15.17 22.10
C TYR A 152 7.74 14.11 22.59
N LEU A 153 7.43 12.82 22.42
CA LEU A 153 8.32 11.71 22.83
C LEU A 153 9.69 11.79 22.13
N ASN A 154 9.71 12.08 20.83
CA ASN A 154 10.93 12.14 20.03
C ASN A 154 11.84 13.33 20.40
N THR A 155 11.30 14.34 21.08
CA THR A 155 12.04 15.51 21.55
C THR A 155 12.30 15.49 23.06
N HIS A 156 11.99 14.37 23.73
CA HIS A 156 12.09 14.27 25.20
C HIS A 156 13.52 13.99 25.64
N HIS A 157 14.23 15.00 26.13
CA HIS A 157 15.66 14.91 26.51
C HIS A 157 15.96 13.84 27.57
N THR A 158 15.05 13.60 28.54
CA THR A 158 15.26 12.58 29.57
C THR A 158 15.29 11.18 28.99
N LEU A 159 14.37 10.88 28.03
CA LEU A 159 14.38 9.61 27.32
C LEU A 159 15.67 9.43 26.52
N TYR A 160 16.10 10.47 25.81
CA TYR A 160 17.37 10.43 25.08
C TYR A 160 18.57 10.13 26.00
N LYS A 161 18.67 10.84 27.15
CA LYS A 161 19.73 10.58 28.14
C LYS A 161 19.70 9.16 28.69
N ALA A 162 18.52 8.60 28.95
CA ALA A 162 18.37 7.23 29.42
C ALA A 162 18.82 6.21 28.34
N VAL A 163 18.51 6.45 27.09
CA VAL A 163 18.98 5.62 25.97
C VAL A 163 20.49 5.70 25.80
N LEU A 164 21.09 6.90 25.93
CA LEU A 164 22.55 7.06 25.91
C LEU A 164 23.23 6.27 27.05
N LYS A 165 22.67 6.30 28.26
CA LYS A 165 23.14 5.48 29.39
C LYS A 165 23.07 3.99 29.04
N ALA A 166 21.93 3.52 28.53
CA ALA A 166 21.75 2.11 28.17
C ALA A 166 22.74 1.67 27.07
N GLU A 167 23.07 2.52 26.10
CA GLU A 167 24.08 2.23 25.08
C GLU A 167 25.51 2.19 25.66
N GLN A 168 25.84 3.07 26.59
CA GLN A 168 27.12 3.05 27.30
C GLN A 168 27.30 1.77 28.11
N ASP A 169 26.24 1.31 28.75
CA ASP A 169 26.20 0.07 29.55
C ASP A 169 25.95 -1.18 28.66
N SER A 170 26.23 -1.11 27.37
CA SER A 170 25.90 -2.18 26.40
C SER A 170 26.42 -3.55 26.77
N HIS A 171 27.55 -3.62 27.50
CA HIS A 171 28.15 -4.87 27.98
C HIS A 171 27.26 -5.62 28.98
N LEU A 172 26.27 -4.95 29.59
CA LEU A 172 25.30 -5.54 30.53
C LEU A 172 24.00 -5.96 29.82
N LEU A 173 23.86 -5.67 28.54
CA LEU A 173 22.65 -5.92 27.76
C LEU A 173 22.77 -7.18 26.91
N THR A 174 21.62 -7.81 26.62
CA THR A 174 21.56 -8.84 25.58
C THR A 174 21.87 -8.26 24.19
N PRO A 175 22.33 -9.05 23.21
CA PRO A 175 22.60 -8.54 21.85
C PRO A 175 21.41 -7.82 21.20
N GLU A 176 20.20 -8.28 21.48
CA GLU A 176 18.97 -7.63 20.99
C GLU A 176 18.75 -6.27 21.64
N ALA A 177 18.93 -6.19 22.98
CA ALA A 177 18.77 -4.94 23.71
C ALA A 177 19.87 -3.92 23.36
N GLN A 178 21.11 -4.37 23.11
CA GLN A 178 22.19 -3.51 22.58
C GLN A 178 21.79 -2.88 21.25
N ARG A 179 21.27 -3.71 20.32
CA ARG A 179 20.82 -3.24 19.03
C ARG A 179 19.65 -2.29 19.15
N ALA A 180 18.71 -2.56 20.06
CA ALA A 180 17.58 -1.68 20.33
C ALA A 180 18.04 -0.33 20.89
N ALA A 181 18.94 -0.31 21.87
CA ALA A 181 19.52 0.93 22.42
C ALA A 181 20.21 1.75 21.33
N HIS A 182 21.02 1.13 20.50
CA HIS A 182 21.70 1.77 19.38
C HIS A 182 20.70 2.36 18.37
N THR A 183 19.67 1.61 17.97
CA THR A 183 18.64 2.09 17.03
C THR A 183 17.86 3.26 17.61
N LEU A 184 17.47 3.19 18.88
CA LEU A 184 16.78 4.26 19.58
C LEU A 184 17.59 5.56 19.62
N ARG A 185 18.87 5.46 20.00
CA ARG A 185 19.76 6.63 19.99
C ARG A 185 19.77 7.31 18.61
N ILE A 186 19.99 6.52 17.60
CA ILE A 186 20.00 6.97 16.20
C ILE A 186 18.69 7.65 15.82
N ASP A 187 17.56 7.08 16.21
CA ASP A 187 16.24 7.63 15.90
C ASP A 187 16.00 8.98 16.61
N PHE A 188 16.45 9.12 17.86
CA PHE A 188 16.43 10.40 18.55
C PHE A 188 17.34 11.44 17.86
N GLU A 189 18.54 11.04 17.47
CA GLU A 189 19.50 11.91 16.81
C GLU A 189 19.03 12.35 15.42
N LYS A 190 18.30 11.51 14.68
CA LYS A 190 17.61 11.89 13.43
C LYS A 190 16.61 13.03 13.62
N GLY A 191 16.00 13.12 14.81
CA GLY A 191 15.14 14.23 15.20
C GLY A 191 15.91 15.51 15.53
N GLY A 192 17.26 15.45 15.61
CA GLY A 192 18.11 16.61 15.92
C GLY A 192 18.26 16.91 17.43
N ILE A 193 17.80 16.02 18.31
CA ILE A 193 17.78 16.25 19.78
C ILE A 193 19.17 16.52 20.39
N HIS A 194 20.22 16.07 19.72
CA HIS A 194 21.62 16.29 20.13
C HIS A 194 22.17 17.65 19.74
N LEU A 195 21.42 18.43 18.95
CA LEU A 195 21.83 19.73 18.44
C LEU A 195 21.41 20.86 19.38
N PRO A 196 22.02 22.05 19.25
CA PRO A 196 21.61 23.24 19.99
C PRO A 196 20.13 23.59 19.74
N GLU A 197 19.47 24.16 20.75
CA GLU A 197 18.03 24.43 20.75
C GLU A 197 17.54 25.22 19.53
N GLU A 198 18.33 26.22 19.08
CA GLU A 198 18.02 27.03 17.89
C GLU A 198 17.96 26.19 16.61
N LYS A 199 18.93 25.27 16.42
CA LYS A 199 18.94 24.36 15.28
C LYS A 199 17.82 23.33 15.39
N LEU A 200 17.53 22.82 16.58
CA LEU A 200 16.44 21.89 16.83
C LEU A 200 15.09 22.51 16.44
N LYS A 201 14.84 23.78 16.76
CA LYS A 201 13.62 24.49 16.35
C LYS A 201 13.49 24.56 14.82
N CYS A 202 14.57 24.89 14.12
CA CYS A 202 14.57 24.92 12.65
C CYS A 202 14.32 23.51 12.05
N ILE A 203 14.95 22.49 12.58
CA ILE A 203 14.77 21.09 12.13
C ILE A 203 13.32 20.64 12.34
N ASN A 204 12.72 20.96 13.49
CA ASN A 204 11.33 20.67 13.77
C ASN A 204 10.40 21.37 12.77
N GLN A 205 10.65 22.64 12.47
CA GLN A 205 9.86 23.37 11.47
C GLN A 205 10.00 22.74 10.08
N LEU A 206 11.23 22.41 9.65
CA LEU A 206 11.45 21.73 8.36
C LEU A 206 10.74 20.38 8.29
N ASN A 207 10.73 19.60 9.35
CA ASN A 207 10.03 18.33 9.39
C ASN A 207 8.49 18.50 9.26
N ILE A 208 7.94 19.53 9.90
CA ILE A 208 6.53 19.91 9.79
C ILE A 208 6.22 20.33 8.34
N ASP A 209 7.04 21.18 7.75
CA ASP A 209 6.88 21.66 6.38
C ASP A 209 6.96 20.53 5.36
N ILE A 210 7.92 19.62 5.52
CA ILE A 210 8.05 18.40 4.70
C ILE A 210 6.79 17.52 4.82
N ALA A 211 6.27 17.34 6.03
CA ALA A 211 5.06 16.55 6.24
C ALA A 211 3.82 17.19 5.58
N HIS A 212 3.69 18.53 5.65
CA HIS A 212 2.63 19.26 4.97
C HIS A 212 2.76 19.16 3.45
N LEU A 213 3.94 19.39 2.89
CA LEU A 213 4.20 19.27 1.46
C LEU A 213 3.91 17.85 0.93
N CYS A 214 4.30 16.83 1.68
CA CYS A 214 3.95 15.43 1.33
C CYS A 214 2.44 15.18 1.33
N ARG A 215 1.72 15.74 2.31
CA ARG A 215 0.26 15.63 2.39
C ARG A 215 -0.41 16.33 1.22
N ASP A 216 -0.02 17.57 0.94
CA ASP A 216 -0.59 18.37 -0.15
C ASP A 216 -0.34 17.72 -1.51
N PHE A 217 0.87 17.16 -1.71
CA PHE A 217 1.21 16.42 -2.92
C PHE A 217 0.28 15.22 -3.13
N ASN A 218 0.07 14.43 -2.10
CA ASN A 218 -0.81 13.26 -2.16
C ASN A 218 -2.27 13.66 -2.30
N GLN A 219 -2.72 14.71 -1.60
CA GLN A 219 -4.08 15.22 -1.69
C GLN A 219 -4.43 15.71 -3.09
N ASN A 220 -3.51 16.40 -3.76
CA ASN A 220 -3.72 16.86 -5.13
C ASN A 220 -3.90 15.68 -6.12
N ILE A 221 -3.17 14.58 -5.92
CA ILE A 221 -3.34 13.35 -6.75
C ILE A 221 -4.72 12.74 -6.53
N ILE A 222 -5.20 12.69 -5.27
CA ILE A 222 -6.48 12.08 -4.91
C ILE A 222 -7.66 12.93 -5.40
N THR A 223 -7.56 14.27 -5.28
CA THR A 223 -8.66 15.20 -5.64
C THR A 223 -8.81 15.38 -7.15
N ASP A 224 -7.74 15.29 -7.91
CA ASP A 224 -7.78 15.38 -9.38
C ASP A 224 -7.04 14.21 -10.03
N PRO A 225 -7.64 13.01 -10.03
CA PRO A 225 -7.05 11.87 -10.71
C PRO A 225 -6.98 12.07 -12.22
N GLY A 226 -7.69 13.05 -12.75
CA GLY A 226 -7.81 13.31 -14.17
C GLY A 226 -8.87 12.47 -14.86
N TYR A 227 -9.17 12.86 -16.09
CA TYR A 227 -10.08 12.11 -16.96
C TYR A 227 -9.73 12.32 -18.43
N VAL A 228 -10.25 11.41 -19.27
CA VAL A 228 -10.17 11.49 -20.73
C VAL A 228 -11.57 11.26 -21.31
N ASP A 229 -11.98 12.12 -22.24
CA ASP A 229 -13.24 12.00 -22.95
C ASP A 229 -13.00 11.35 -24.32
N ILE A 230 -13.63 10.22 -24.55
CA ILE A 230 -13.46 9.40 -25.76
C ILE A 230 -14.74 9.42 -26.60
N PHE A 231 -14.58 9.78 -27.85
CA PHE A 231 -15.63 9.77 -28.87
C PHE A 231 -15.13 9.05 -30.14
N PRO A 232 -16.01 8.34 -30.85
CA PRO A 232 -17.34 7.88 -30.43
C PRO A 232 -17.27 6.74 -29.39
N ALA A 233 -18.41 6.43 -28.76
CA ALA A 233 -18.56 5.36 -27.78
C ALA A 233 -18.12 3.98 -28.29
N SER A 234 -18.17 3.73 -29.58
CA SER A 234 -17.75 2.47 -30.23
C SER A 234 -16.26 2.13 -30.09
N ARG A 235 -15.41 3.11 -29.75
CA ARG A 235 -13.98 2.90 -29.50
C ARG A 235 -13.71 2.15 -28.19
N ILE A 236 -14.73 2.02 -27.34
CA ILE A 236 -14.62 1.34 -26.05
C ILE A 236 -15.43 0.04 -26.07
N PRO A 237 -14.87 -1.08 -25.62
CA PRO A 237 -15.58 -2.35 -25.55
C PRO A 237 -16.84 -2.28 -24.68
N LYS A 238 -17.92 -2.92 -25.10
CA LYS A 238 -19.25 -2.88 -24.44
C LYS A 238 -19.21 -3.36 -22.97
N ASN A 239 -18.32 -4.27 -22.63
CA ASN A 239 -18.14 -4.79 -21.26
C ASN A 239 -17.60 -3.75 -20.26
N LEU A 240 -17.08 -2.61 -20.74
CA LEU A 240 -16.66 -1.49 -19.89
C LEU A 240 -17.71 -0.39 -19.77
N HIS A 241 -18.74 -0.36 -20.63
CA HIS A 241 -19.72 0.71 -20.66
C HIS A 241 -20.47 0.94 -19.36
N CYS A 242 -20.76 -0.14 -18.60
CA CYS A 242 -21.47 -0.05 -17.33
C CYS A 242 -20.64 0.62 -16.20
N GLN A 243 -19.32 0.70 -16.37
CA GLN A 243 -18.39 1.30 -15.41
C GLN A 243 -18.04 2.74 -15.77
N LEU A 244 -18.44 3.22 -16.94
CA LEU A 244 -18.04 4.52 -17.50
C LEU A 244 -19.21 5.50 -17.50
N LYS A 245 -18.87 6.78 -17.33
CA LYS A 245 -19.86 7.87 -17.41
C LYS A 245 -20.11 8.25 -18.86
N PRO A 246 -21.35 8.13 -19.37
CA PRO A 246 -21.68 8.56 -20.72
C PRO A 246 -21.63 10.09 -20.82
N ILE A 247 -21.14 10.59 -21.96
CA ILE A 247 -21.07 12.00 -22.30
C ILE A 247 -21.57 12.20 -23.71
N TYR A 248 -22.07 13.40 -23.99
CA TYR A 248 -22.68 13.76 -25.28
C TYR A 248 -22.09 15.06 -25.78
N ARG A 249 -21.74 15.12 -27.07
CA ARG A 249 -21.33 16.35 -27.74
C ARG A 249 -22.24 16.65 -28.91
N PRO A 250 -22.45 17.94 -29.28
CA PRO A 250 -23.15 18.29 -30.52
C PRO A 250 -22.35 17.75 -31.70
N THR A 251 -23.02 17.09 -32.64
CA THR A 251 -22.36 16.61 -33.86
C THR A 251 -22.10 17.81 -34.77
N SER A 252 -20.84 18.06 -35.14
CA SER A 252 -20.42 19.17 -36.01
C SER A 252 -20.67 18.86 -37.49
N CYS A 253 -21.83 18.29 -37.83
CA CYS A 253 -22.24 18.14 -39.25
C CYS A 253 -22.94 19.40 -39.74
N ALA A 254 -22.16 20.41 -40.12
CA ALA A 254 -22.66 21.67 -40.67
C ALA A 254 -23.28 21.57 -42.07
N PHE A 255 -23.46 20.36 -42.62
CA PHE A 255 -23.84 20.21 -44.03
C PHE A 255 -25.16 19.46 -44.31
N LEU A 256 -25.86 18.95 -43.32
CA LEU A 256 -27.15 18.31 -43.50
C LEU A 256 -28.19 18.93 -42.56
N GLN A 257 -29.11 19.70 -43.15
CA GLN A 257 -30.31 20.23 -42.48
C GLN A 257 -31.28 19.08 -42.13
N SER A 258 -30.93 18.19 -41.24
CA SER A 258 -31.88 17.28 -40.62
C SER A 258 -32.16 17.73 -39.20
N LYS A 259 -33.46 17.89 -38.87
CA LYS A 259 -34.00 18.43 -37.62
C LYS A 259 -33.76 17.55 -36.38
N ASP A 260 -33.03 16.46 -36.50
CA ASP A 260 -32.64 15.62 -35.38
C ASP A 260 -31.27 16.05 -34.89
N ASN A 261 -31.23 16.68 -33.71
CA ASN A 261 -30.03 16.93 -32.93
C ASN A 261 -29.36 15.59 -32.56
N MET A 262 -28.71 14.94 -33.52
CA MET A 262 -27.92 13.76 -33.26
C MET A 262 -26.74 14.16 -32.35
N LYS A 263 -26.82 13.76 -31.09
CA LYS A 263 -25.73 13.92 -30.14
C LYS A 263 -24.78 12.74 -30.32
N ASP A 264 -23.54 13.03 -30.60
CA ASP A 264 -22.49 12.00 -30.63
C ASP A 264 -22.22 11.53 -29.20
N MET A 265 -22.43 10.24 -28.94
CA MET A 265 -22.23 9.64 -27.63
C MET A 265 -20.78 9.20 -27.48
N GLY A 266 -20.19 9.52 -26.33
CA GLY A 266 -18.88 9.08 -25.89
C GLY A 266 -18.87 8.67 -24.43
N PHE A 267 -17.70 8.37 -23.91
CA PHE A 267 -17.49 8.04 -22.51
C PHE A 267 -16.38 8.86 -21.90
N ARG A 268 -16.59 9.26 -20.65
CA ARG A 268 -15.55 9.82 -19.77
C ARG A 268 -14.89 8.71 -19.00
N ILE A 269 -13.59 8.55 -19.19
CA ILE A 269 -12.74 7.59 -18.49
C ILE A 269 -12.03 8.33 -17.38
N SER A 270 -12.26 7.95 -16.11
CA SER A 270 -11.44 8.38 -14.99
C SER A 270 -10.06 7.71 -15.07
N THR A 271 -9.00 8.44 -14.71
CA THR A 271 -7.65 7.90 -14.64
C THR A 271 -7.29 7.33 -13.26
N GLU A 272 -8.28 7.06 -12.42
CA GLU A 272 -8.08 6.26 -11.21
C GLU A 272 -7.44 4.91 -11.55
N GLN A 273 -6.59 4.43 -10.67
CA GLN A 273 -5.72 3.29 -10.94
C GLN A 273 -6.47 2.03 -11.40
N CYS A 274 -7.63 1.72 -10.81
CA CYS A 274 -8.43 0.55 -11.18
C CYS A 274 -9.04 0.69 -12.59
N MET A 275 -9.58 1.87 -12.90
CA MET A 275 -10.17 2.16 -14.21
C MET A 275 -9.08 2.21 -15.28
N LEU A 276 -7.98 2.91 -15.01
CA LEU A 276 -6.83 2.98 -15.92
C LEU A 276 -6.28 1.58 -16.24
N ALA A 277 -6.11 0.71 -15.24
CA ALA A 277 -5.68 -0.67 -15.45
C ALA A 277 -6.66 -1.45 -16.34
N SER A 278 -7.96 -1.28 -16.12
CA SER A 278 -9.01 -1.93 -16.92
C SER A 278 -8.99 -1.49 -18.38
N VAL A 279 -8.81 -0.18 -18.62
CA VAL A 279 -8.71 0.40 -19.97
C VAL A 279 -7.46 -0.11 -20.68
N LEU A 280 -6.29 -0.05 -20.03
CA LEU A 280 -5.02 -0.50 -20.60
C LEU A 280 -4.99 -2.00 -20.89
N GLN A 281 -5.77 -2.81 -20.17
CA GLN A 281 -5.87 -4.26 -20.42
C GLN A 281 -6.87 -4.66 -21.50
N ARG A 282 -7.98 -3.91 -21.64
CA ARG A 282 -9.16 -4.41 -22.38
C ARG A 282 -9.51 -3.60 -23.62
N VAL A 283 -9.06 -2.35 -23.73
CA VAL A 283 -9.37 -1.51 -24.89
C VAL A 283 -8.43 -1.83 -26.04
N SER A 284 -9.00 -2.23 -27.18
CA SER A 284 -8.22 -2.56 -28.39
C SER A 284 -7.67 -1.34 -29.10
N ASP A 285 -8.37 -0.18 -28.98
CA ASP A 285 -7.97 1.07 -29.59
C ASP A 285 -6.72 1.64 -28.91
N ASP A 286 -5.65 1.72 -29.66
CA ASP A 286 -4.29 2.14 -29.26
C ASP A 286 -4.26 3.63 -28.83
N GLU A 287 -4.98 4.51 -29.57
CA GLU A 287 -5.04 5.93 -29.23
C GLU A 287 -5.78 6.16 -27.90
N VAL A 288 -6.84 5.39 -27.64
CA VAL A 288 -7.57 5.44 -26.36
C VAL A 288 -6.64 5.01 -25.21
N ARG A 289 -5.88 3.92 -25.40
CA ARG A 289 -4.90 3.49 -24.39
C ARG A 289 -3.83 4.55 -24.18
N LYS A 290 -3.29 5.13 -25.25
CA LYS A 290 -2.29 6.21 -25.19
C LYS A 290 -2.80 7.40 -24.40
N LEU A 291 -3.99 7.93 -24.74
CA LEU A 291 -4.57 9.08 -24.05
C LEU A 291 -4.80 8.80 -22.57
N ALA A 292 -5.36 7.62 -22.25
CA ALA A 292 -5.56 7.21 -20.86
C ALA A 292 -4.23 7.05 -20.10
N TYR A 293 -3.22 6.43 -20.71
CA TYR A 293 -1.90 6.24 -20.13
C TYR A 293 -1.20 7.58 -19.85
N VAL A 294 -1.15 8.46 -20.84
CA VAL A 294 -0.50 9.77 -20.69
C VAL A 294 -1.18 10.58 -19.61
N ARG A 295 -2.52 10.67 -19.63
CA ARG A 295 -3.25 11.44 -18.61
C ARG A 295 -3.12 10.81 -17.21
N GLY A 296 -3.19 9.49 -17.10
CA GLY A 296 -3.11 8.77 -15.83
C GLY A 296 -1.71 8.79 -15.19
N ASN A 297 -0.66 9.03 -15.99
CA ASN A 297 0.72 9.18 -15.51
C ASN A 297 1.19 10.65 -15.45
N SER A 298 0.29 11.60 -15.71
CA SER A 298 0.58 13.03 -15.59
C SER A 298 0.23 13.53 -14.20
N SER A 299 1.18 14.19 -13.55
CA SER A 299 0.94 14.85 -12.26
C SER A 299 0.13 16.14 -12.43
N PRO A 300 -0.72 16.52 -11.45
CA PRO A 300 -1.31 17.84 -11.38
C PRO A 300 -0.24 18.93 -11.43
N HIS A 301 -0.50 20.03 -12.17
CA HIS A 301 0.49 21.12 -12.31
C HIS A 301 0.93 21.73 -10.98
N ALA A 302 0.02 21.80 -10.01
CA ALA A 302 0.33 22.28 -8.66
C ALA A 302 1.44 21.46 -7.98
N ASN A 303 1.53 20.16 -8.28
CA ASN A 303 2.51 19.26 -7.67
C ASN A 303 3.95 19.54 -8.13
N LEU A 304 4.18 20.17 -9.24
CA LEU A 304 5.54 20.56 -9.66
C LEU A 304 6.16 21.54 -8.67
N SER A 305 5.41 22.60 -8.31
CA SER A 305 5.86 23.57 -7.31
C SER A 305 6.01 22.96 -5.91
N ILE A 306 5.12 22.04 -5.53
CA ILE A 306 5.21 21.33 -4.26
C ILE A 306 6.45 20.44 -4.23
N LEU A 307 6.75 19.75 -5.34
CA LEU A 307 7.93 18.90 -5.47
C LEU A 307 9.23 19.69 -5.31
N ASP A 308 9.33 20.85 -5.96
CA ASP A 308 10.51 21.74 -5.84
C ASP A 308 10.72 22.16 -4.39
N LYS A 309 9.66 22.60 -3.71
CA LYS A 309 9.72 22.97 -2.29
C LYS A 309 10.10 21.78 -1.40
N LEU A 310 9.54 20.60 -1.69
CA LEU A 310 9.83 19.38 -0.93
C LEU A 310 11.30 18.95 -1.07
N ILE A 311 11.84 19.00 -2.29
CA ILE A 311 13.25 18.68 -2.55
C ILE A 311 14.15 19.68 -1.83
N SER A 312 13.82 20.97 -1.90
CA SER A 312 14.60 22.04 -1.23
C SER A 312 14.59 21.89 0.29
N ALA A 313 13.42 21.67 0.90
CA ALA A 313 13.30 21.47 2.34
C ALA A 313 14.05 20.21 2.82
N ARG A 314 13.98 19.10 2.06
CA ARG A 314 14.74 17.88 2.35
C ARG A 314 16.25 18.10 2.26
N HIS A 315 16.69 18.87 1.27
CA HIS A 315 18.11 19.22 1.13
C HIS A 315 18.60 20.06 2.31
N GLU A 316 17.85 21.09 2.69
CA GLU A 316 18.16 21.96 3.83
C GLU A 316 18.23 21.15 5.13
N LEU A 317 17.26 20.27 5.38
CA LEU A 317 17.28 19.37 6.52
C LEU A 317 18.56 18.51 6.56
N ALA A 318 18.95 17.93 5.43
CA ALA A 318 20.16 17.13 5.34
C ALA A 318 21.42 17.94 5.65
N GLN A 319 21.51 19.16 5.11
CA GLN A 319 22.64 20.06 5.38
C GLN A 319 22.71 20.45 6.87
N MET A 320 21.58 20.76 7.49
CA MET A 320 21.53 21.07 8.92
C MET A 320 21.95 19.90 9.80
N MET A 321 21.65 18.67 9.37
CA MET A 321 22.06 17.43 10.01
C MET A 321 23.50 17.00 9.69
N GLY A 322 24.23 17.74 8.85
CA GLY A 322 25.64 17.50 8.50
C GLY A 322 25.84 16.48 7.37
N TYR A 323 24.83 16.16 6.60
CA TYR A 323 24.90 15.23 5.46
C TYR A 323 24.95 15.97 4.13
N LYS A 324 25.62 15.38 3.14
CA LYS A 324 25.75 15.96 1.80
C LYS A 324 24.44 15.95 1.01
N SER A 325 23.58 14.98 1.28
CA SER A 325 22.29 14.81 0.59
C SER A 325 21.24 14.19 1.51
N TYR A 326 19.97 14.40 1.19
CA TYR A 326 18.87 13.75 1.90
C TYR A 326 18.89 12.22 1.76
N ALA A 327 19.34 11.70 0.62
CA ALA A 327 19.52 10.27 0.42
C ALA A 327 20.56 9.70 1.39
N GLU A 328 21.69 10.36 1.58
CA GLU A 328 22.70 9.97 2.55
C GLU A 328 22.14 10.00 3.98
N PHE A 329 21.47 11.10 4.37
CA PHE A 329 20.82 11.24 5.68
C PHE A 329 19.86 10.09 5.98
N VAL A 330 19.03 9.68 4.99
CA VAL A 330 18.03 8.63 5.20
C VAL A 330 18.65 7.24 5.29
N VAL A 331 19.64 6.92 4.46
CA VAL A 331 20.18 5.55 4.36
C VAL A 331 21.38 5.28 5.26
N HIS A 332 22.08 6.32 5.75
CA HIS A 332 23.32 6.19 6.51
C HIS A 332 23.24 5.17 7.66
N GLN A 333 22.11 5.09 8.32
CA GLN A 333 21.90 4.24 9.49
C GLN A 333 21.13 2.95 9.17
N ASN A 334 20.73 2.77 7.91
CA ASN A 334 20.07 1.57 7.45
C ASN A 334 21.11 0.50 7.03
N MET A 335 20.65 -0.73 6.80
CA MET A 335 21.51 -1.83 6.36
C MET A 335 22.31 -1.50 5.08
N ALA A 336 21.79 -0.64 4.22
CA ALA A 336 22.46 -0.21 2.99
C ALA A 336 23.60 0.79 3.23
N THR A 337 23.65 1.48 4.37
CA THR A 337 24.69 2.41 4.84
C THR A 337 24.97 3.63 3.96
N SER A 338 24.93 3.53 2.64
CA SER A 338 25.18 4.66 1.73
C SER A 338 24.35 4.60 0.45
N PRO A 339 24.09 5.74 -0.21
CA PRO A 339 23.44 5.79 -1.52
C PRO A 339 24.18 5.00 -2.59
N GLU A 340 25.51 4.90 -2.52
CA GLU A 340 26.35 4.16 -3.46
C GLU A 340 26.08 2.66 -3.38
N VAL A 341 25.92 2.11 -2.18
CA VAL A 341 25.55 0.69 -1.98
C VAL A 341 24.19 0.41 -2.58
N VAL A 342 23.19 1.28 -2.34
CA VAL A 342 21.85 1.17 -2.94
C VAL A 342 21.94 1.20 -4.47
N ARG A 343 22.71 2.16 -5.01
CA ARG A 343 22.90 2.31 -6.46
C ARG A 343 23.55 1.07 -7.06
N SER A 344 24.62 0.57 -6.46
CA SER A 344 25.31 -0.64 -6.93
C SER A 344 24.35 -1.83 -6.93
N PHE A 345 23.62 -2.05 -5.84
CA PHE A 345 22.63 -3.12 -5.76
C PHE A 345 21.56 -3.01 -6.86
N LEU A 346 21.00 -1.83 -7.09
CA LEU A 346 19.99 -1.63 -8.14
C LEU A 346 20.57 -1.88 -9.55
N LEU A 347 21.80 -1.42 -9.80
CA LEU A 347 22.47 -1.67 -11.09
C LEU A 347 22.73 -3.16 -11.30
N ASP A 348 23.14 -3.90 -10.29
CA ASP A 348 23.36 -5.34 -10.39
C ASP A 348 22.04 -6.09 -10.65
N ILE A 349 20.95 -5.72 -9.96
CA ILE A 349 19.62 -6.29 -10.25
C ILE A 349 19.18 -5.98 -11.69
N CYS A 350 19.36 -4.73 -12.14
CA CYS A 350 19.06 -4.35 -13.53
C CYS A 350 19.88 -5.17 -14.52
N LYS A 351 21.18 -5.35 -14.27
CA LYS A 351 22.07 -6.14 -15.13
C LYS A 351 21.65 -7.60 -15.24
N ILE A 352 21.22 -8.21 -14.12
CA ILE A 352 20.76 -9.60 -14.09
C ILE A 352 19.40 -9.74 -14.79
N SER A 353 18.48 -8.79 -14.57
CA SER A 353 17.12 -8.85 -15.10
C SER A 353 17.02 -8.47 -16.58
N ARG A 354 17.92 -7.59 -17.06
CA ARG A 354 17.88 -6.99 -18.40
C ARG A 354 17.78 -8.01 -19.54
N PRO A 355 18.60 -9.08 -19.60
CA PRO A 355 18.54 -10.03 -20.70
C PRO A 355 17.16 -10.68 -20.83
N LYS A 356 16.54 -11.05 -19.70
CA LYS A 356 15.20 -11.65 -19.69
C LYS A 356 14.12 -10.64 -20.08
N ALA A 357 14.19 -9.44 -19.54
CA ALA A 357 13.27 -8.35 -19.90
C ALA A 357 13.34 -8.04 -21.41
N ASP A 358 14.54 -7.94 -21.98
CA ASP A 358 14.75 -7.67 -23.41
C ASP A 358 14.22 -8.82 -24.30
N GLU A 359 14.30 -10.07 -23.85
CA GLU A 359 13.69 -11.23 -24.51
C GLU A 359 12.17 -11.14 -24.54
N GLU A 360 11.56 -10.89 -23.37
CA GLU A 360 10.11 -10.77 -23.24
C GLU A 360 9.57 -9.57 -24.02
N PHE A 361 10.26 -8.45 -24.01
CA PHE A 361 9.91 -7.25 -24.79
C PHE A 361 9.93 -7.52 -26.30
N ARG A 362 10.96 -8.25 -26.78
CA ARG A 362 11.03 -8.66 -28.18
C ARG A 362 9.87 -9.57 -28.55
N ALA A 363 9.59 -10.59 -27.74
CA ALA A 363 8.49 -11.52 -27.98
C ALA A 363 7.13 -10.80 -28.03
N LEU A 364 6.90 -9.84 -27.12
CA LEU A 364 5.66 -9.06 -27.07
C LEU A 364 5.53 -8.11 -28.28
N ARG A 365 6.63 -7.47 -28.69
CA ARG A 365 6.67 -6.64 -29.89
C ARG A 365 6.36 -7.42 -31.14
N ASP A 366 6.94 -8.60 -31.30
CA ASP A 366 6.73 -9.47 -32.46
C ASP A 366 5.30 -10.00 -32.47
N PHE A 367 4.72 -10.32 -31.30
CA PHE A 367 3.32 -10.65 -31.17
C PHE A 367 2.39 -9.48 -31.60
N LYS A 368 2.69 -8.23 -31.18
CA LYS A 368 1.97 -7.04 -31.63
C LYS A 368 2.01 -6.89 -33.15
N ARG A 369 3.20 -7.02 -33.74
CA ARG A 369 3.38 -6.95 -35.22
C ARG A 369 2.55 -7.99 -35.97
N GLY A 370 2.55 -9.23 -35.48
CA GLY A 370 1.72 -10.30 -36.05
C GLY A 370 0.22 -10.04 -35.96
N LYS A 371 -0.25 -9.44 -34.85
CA LYS A 371 -1.66 -9.12 -34.65
C LYS A 371 -2.14 -7.88 -35.44
N THR A 372 -1.28 -6.89 -35.62
CA THR A 372 -1.63 -5.64 -36.32
C THR A 372 -1.35 -5.70 -37.83
N GLY A 373 -0.58 -6.69 -38.29
CA GLY A 373 -0.15 -6.80 -39.70
C GLY A 373 0.86 -5.71 -40.13
N GLN A 374 1.41 -4.95 -39.20
CA GLN A 374 2.30 -3.82 -39.46
C GLN A 374 3.74 -4.17 -39.00
N ALA A 375 4.66 -4.30 -39.94
CA ALA A 375 6.05 -4.69 -39.67
C ALA A 375 6.86 -3.66 -38.85
N ASN A 376 6.53 -2.37 -39.00
CA ASN A 376 7.30 -1.25 -38.42
C ASN A 376 6.69 -0.67 -37.13
N VAL A 377 5.82 -1.42 -36.45
CA VAL A 377 5.22 -0.95 -35.18
C VAL A 377 6.08 -1.39 -34.00
N ASP A 378 6.45 -0.41 -33.19
CA ASP A 378 7.10 -0.68 -31.91
C ASP A 378 6.11 -0.88 -30.77
N LEU A 379 6.57 -1.49 -29.68
CA LEU A 379 5.80 -1.68 -28.47
C LEU A 379 5.92 -0.42 -27.58
N GLU A 380 4.80 0.23 -27.36
CA GLU A 380 4.73 1.42 -26.55
C GLU A 380 4.29 1.09 -25.10
N SER A 381 4.55 1.97 -24.14
CA SER A 381 4.23 1.74 -22.73
C SER A 381 2.76 1.48 -22.47
N TRP A 382 1.85 2.05 -23.24
CA TRP A 382 0.40 1.80 -23.15
C TRP A 382 -0.06 0.49 -23.78
N ASP A 383 0.82 -0.20 -24.51
CA ASP A 383 0.52 -1.48 -25.18
C ASP A 383 0.81 -2.69 -24.33
N GLU A 384 1.76 -2.59 -23.42
CA GLU A 384 2.29 -3.71 -22.64
C GLU A 384 1.21 -4.55 -21.97
N LYS A 385 0.32 -3.91 -21.23
CA LYS A 385 -0.77 -4.61 -20.51
C LYS A 385 -1.76 -5.29 -21.44
N TYR A 386 -2.11 -4.63 -22.55
CA TYR A 386 -3.03 -5.16 -23.54
C TYR A 386 -2.46 -6.37 -24.26
N PHE A 387 -1.30 -6.24 -24.85
CA PHE A 387 -0.69 -7.31 -25.64
C PHE A 387 -0.17 -8.46 -24.76
N SER A 388 0.29 -8.20 -23.54
CA SER A 388 0.59 -9.26 -22.56
C SER A 388 -0.64 -10.08 -22.23
N GLY A 389 -1.80 -9.45 -22.02
CA GLY A 389 -3.06 -10.14 -21.79
C GLY A 389 -3.47 -10.99 -22.99
N LEU A 390 -3.40 -10.44 -24.21
CA LEU A 390 -3.72 -11.15 -25.45
C LEU A 390 -2.75 -12.32 -25.71
N MET A 391 -1.46 -12.11 -25.51
CA MET A 391 -0.45 -13.14 -25.70
C MET A 391 -0.65 -14.31 -24.73
N LYS A 392 -0.91 -14.04 -23.46
CA LYS A 392 -1.27 -15.06 -22.46
C LYS A 392 -2.52 -15.82 -22.85
N SER A 393 -3.57 -15.12 -23.24
CA SER A 393 -4.84 -15.71 -23.66
C SER A 393 -4.65 -16.60 -24.90
N SER A 394 -3.88 -16.14 -25.87
CA SER A 394 -3.57 -16.89 -27.11
C SER A 394 -2.69 -18.12 -26.87
N PHE A 395 -1.69 -17.99 -25.99
CA PHE A 395 -0.74 -19.07 -25.72
C PHE A 395 -1.37 -20.20 -24.88
N TRP A 396 -2.14 -19.83 -23.86
CA TRP A 396 -2.73 -20.77 -22.91
C TRP A 396 -4.15 -21.23 -23.32
N ASN A 397 -4.73 -20.67 -24.37
CA ASN A 397 -6.14 -20.80 -24.75
C ASN A 397 -7.07 -20.54 -23.53
N PHE A 398 -6.74 -19.52 -22.77
CA PHE A 398 -7.28 -19.26 -21.44
C PHE A 398 -8.20 -18.04 -21.47
N ASP A 399 -9.49 -18.26 -21.15
CA ASP A 399 -10.43 -17.17 -20.93
C ASP A 399 -10.48 -16.80 -19.44
N SER A 400 -9.85 -15.67 -19.12
CA SER A 400 -9.84 -15.10 -17.76
C SER A 400 -11.25 -14.86 -17.21
N SER A 401 -12.22 -14.51 -18.08
CA SER A 401 -13.59 -14.24 -17.67
C SER A 401 -14.32 -15.53 -17.28
N ALA A 402 -14.11 -16.61 -18.05
CA ALA A 402 -14.64 -17.91 -17.73
C ALA A 402 -14.09 -18.41 -16.38
N VAL A 403 -12.78 -18.30 -16.17
CA VAL A 403 -12.16 -18.71 -14.90
C VAL A 403 -12.63 -17.86 -13.73
N ALA A 404 -12.71 -16.54 -13.88
CA ALA A 404 -13.19 -15.64 -12.83
C ALA A 404 -14.60 -15.98 -12.35
N SER A 405 -15.45 -16.57 -13.22
CA SER A 405 -16.81 -16.98 -12.85
C SER A 405 -16.82 -18.13 -11.81
N PHE A 406 -15.77 -18.96 -11.76
CA PHE A 406 -15.64 -20.05 -10.79
C PHE A 406 -15.05 -19.59 -9.44
N PHE A 407 -14.38 -18.43 -9.40
CA PHE A 407 -13.74 -17.88 -8.21
C PHE A 407 -14.47 -16.63 -7.76
N SER A 408 -15.75 -16.76 -7.37
CA SER A 408 -16.41 -15.61 -6.75
C SER A 408 -15.71 -15.28 -5.42
N PRO A 409 -15.46 -13.99 -5.11
CA PRO A 409 -14.80 -13.60 -3.85
C PRO A 409 -15.45 -14.21 -2.62
N PHE A 410 -16.78 -14.34 -2.62
CA PHE A 410 -17.54 -14.95 -1.53
C PHE A 410 -17.26 -16.46 -1.40
N SER A 411 -17.25 -17.19 -2.50
CA SER A 411 -16.98 -18.65 -2.49
C SER A 411 -15.55 -18.95 -2.07
N VAL A 412 -14.58 -18.14 -2.53
CA VAL A 412 -13.18 -18.27 -2.14
C VAL A 412 -13.02 -17.96 -0.64
N TYR A 413 -13.67 -16.92 -0.13
CA TYR A 413 -13.63 -16.55 1.28
C TYR A 413 -14.23 -17.63 2.18
N CYS A 414 -15.42 -18.15 1.83
CA CYS A 414 -16.05 -19.26 2.57
C CYS A 414 -15.23 -20.56 2.52
N GLY A 415 -14.62 -20.87 1.37
CA GLY A 415 -13.71 -22.00 1.23
C GLY A 415 -12.46 -21.85 2.10
N PHE A 416 -11.93 -20.64 2.20
CA PHE A 416 -10.76 -20.33 3.02
C PHE A 416 -11.07 -20.39 4.53
N GLU A 417 -12.25 -19.92 4.96
CA GLU A 417 -12.73 -20.10 6.35
C GLU A 417 -12.92 -21.58 6.70
N SER A 418 -13.50 -22.36 5.81
CA SER A 418 -13.70 -23.81 6.01
C SER A 418 -12.38 -24.56 6.08
N ALA A 419 -11.40 -24.20 5.26
CA ALA A 419 -10.07 -24.81 5.25
C ALA A 419 -9.22 -24.42 6.47
N ARG A 420 -9.46 -23.23 7.03
CA ARG A 420 -8.75 -22.72 8.22
C ARG A 420 -9.39 -23.13 9.54
N GLY A 421 -10.40 -23.95 9.60
CA GLY A 421 -11.14 -24.49 10.75
C GLY A 421 -10.59 -24.32 12.17
N VAL A 422 -9.45 -23.68 12.33
CA VAL A 422 -8.84 -23.28 13.61
C VAL A 422 -7.90 -22.10 13.32
N ILE A 423 -8.12 -21.02 14.07
CA ILE A 423 -7.20 -19.88 14.28
C ILE A 423 -7.36 -18.68 13.34
N VAL A 424 -7.78 -17.66 14.01
CA VAL A 424 -7.79 -16.20 13.83
C VAL A 424 -9.15 -15.63 13.45
N TRP A 425 -9.82 -15.18 14.47
CA TRP A 425 -11.01 -14.35 14.44
C TRP A 425 -10.66 -12.93 13.95
N CYS A 426 -10.88 -12.66 12.67
CA CYS A 426 -11.14 -11.31 12.20
C CYS A 426 -12.63 -11.18 11.91
N ASN A 427 -13.34 -10.44 12.74
CA ASN A 427 -14.74 -10.07 12.54
C ASN A 427 -14.83 -9.02 11.42
N ILE A 428 -14.74 -9.44 10.16
CA ILE A 428 -15.11 -8.59 9.03
C ILE A 428 -16.60 -8.83 8.79
N SER A 429 -17.44 -7.94 9.33
CA SER A 429 -18.86 -7.88 8.96
C SER A 429 -18.96 -7.35 7.54
N MET A 430 -19.07 -8.24 6.56
CA MET A 430 -19.41 -7.84 5.19
C MET A 430 -20.91 -7.54 5.13
N HIS A 431 -21.28 -6.28 5.03
CA HIS A 431 -22.62 -5.90 4.60
C HIS A 431 -22.79 -6.22 3.12
N PRO A 432 -23.87 -6.91 2.73
CA PRO A 432 -24.13 -7.17 1.31
C PRO A 432 -24.32 -5.84 0.58
N CYS A 433 -23.51 -5.62 -0.46
CA CYS A 433 -23.74 -4.55 -1.42
C CYS A 433 -25.14 -4.75 -2.02
N ARG A 434 -26.08 -3.89 -1.74
CA ARG A 434 -27.36 -3.83 -2.45
C ARG A 434 -27.08 -3.44 -3.89
N THR A 435 -27.20 -4.40 -4.78
CA THR A 435 -27.37 -4.13 -6.21
C THR A 435 -28.66 -3.31 -6.41
N ARG A 436 -28.52 -2.10 -6.90
CA ARG A 436 -29.56 -1.40 -7.64
C ARG A 436 -29.26 -1.45 -9.13
#